data_232ab68e87e79d677084ed29bcd78363
#
_entry.id   232ab68e87e79d677084ed29bcd78363
#
_cell.length_a   1.000
_cell.length_b   1.000
_cell.length_c   1.000
_cell.angle_alpha   90.00
_cell.angle_beta   90.00
_cell.angle_gamma   90.00
#
_symmetry.space_group_name_H-M   'P 1'
#
loop_
_entity.id
_entity.type
_entity.pdbx_description
1 polymer ?
#
loop_
_entity_poly.entity_id
_entity_poly.type
_entity_poly.pdbx_seq_one_letter_code
_entity_poly.pdbx_strand_id
1 'polypeptide(L)'
;MTFEQMAALGVLAAVVFGLVQGRLRADVVALTGAAVLLVTGVVRPVEVQEAFASPAIVALASLFVLAYAIELSGFLGLLIRMGARLCARIGAAGLWLVIGLCGGASAFLNNTPIVVLAAPVVKDVAGSLNLDPKRFLIPLSYVTIMGGACTLIGTSTNLLVNDMARSAGQPVFSMFEITPVGLVIAVVGGLYLYFLGGRLLAPARDRAEPAPNRVQTGDGLLGDLKLFKVDKPLDRRKAVLSVGVFVAVVTTAALGWAPIAAAAFAGAVLLILIGVITPDEAYAGLRPEVLLLIAGMVVVGLSIELTGLAASGASALIEVIRPLGPLGALIILYGVTLFATELLSNAAVAVLLTPIAVALAESLGVDPRPFLVTIMMAASAAFATPFGYQTNVLVYETGGYTYMDFLRIGVPLNLISWVAGALAIPVFFPF
;
A
#
# COMPACT_ATOMS: atom_id res chain seq x y z
N MET A 1 -9.32 -30.07 -15.78
CA MET A 1 -9.75 -28.68 -15.61
C MET A 1 -11.09 -28.50 -16.29
N THR A 2 -12.07 -27.91 -15.62
CA THR A 2 -13.36 -27.54 -16.21
C THR A 2 -13.21 -26.35 -17.16
N PHE A 3 -14.25 -26.08 -17.98
CA PHE A 3 -14.28 -24.87 -18.84
C PHE A 3 -14.15 -23.59 -17.99
N GLU A 4 -14.84 -23.52 -16.85
CA GLU A 4 -14.80 -22.38 -15.94
C GLU A 4 -13.40 -22.16 -15.35
N GLN A 5 -12.71 -23.25 -14.95
CA GLN A 5 -11.30 -23.18 -14.50
C GLN A 5 -10.35 -22.69 -15.58
N MET A 6 -10.53 -23.16 -16.82
CA MET A 6 -9.70 -22.72 -17.96
C MET A 6 -9.97 -21.26 -18.29
N ALA A 7 -11.23 -20.81 -18.25
CA ALA A 7 -11.60 -19.42 -18.48
C ALA A 7 -11.04 -18.51 -17.37
N ALA A 8 -11.21 -18.87 -16.08
CA ALA A 8 -10.66 -18.12 -14.97
C ALA A 8 -9.13 -18.00 -15.03
N LEU A 9 -8.44 -19.11 -15.32
CA LEU A 9 -6.98 -19.14 -15.47
C LEU A 9 -6.52 -18.30 -16.68
N GLY A 10 -7.23 -18.39 -17.81
CA GLY A 10 -6.92 -17.62 -19.01
C GLY A 10 -7.10 -16.11 -18.78
N VAL A 11 -8.20 -15.73 -18.12
CA VAL A 11 -8.44 -14.32 -17.75
C VAL A 11 -7.39 -13.82 -16.76
N LEU A 12 -7.09 -14.62 -15.73
CA LEU A 12 -6.05 -14.29 -14.77
C LEU A 12 -4.70 -14.06 -15.45
N ALA A 13 -4.28 -15.00 -16.32
CA ALA A 13 -3.03 -14.86 -17.06
C ALA A 13 -3.02 -13.61 -17.96
N ALA A 14 -4.14 -13.32 -18.63
CA ALA A 14 -4.27 -12.13 -19.48
C ALA A 14 -4.23 -10.83 -18.65
N VAL A 15 -4.89 -10.79 -17.48
CA VAL A 15 -4.86 -9.65 -16.56
C VAL A 15 -3.44 -9.45 -16.03
N VAL A 16 -2.78 -10.49 -15.53
CA VAL A 16 -1.39 -10.41 -15.05
C VAL A 16 -0.47 -9.94 -16.16
N PHE A 17 -0.58 -10.51 -17.36
CA PHE A 17 0.20 -10.07 -18.51
C PHE A 17 -0.03 -8.59 -18.87
N GLY A 18 -1.29 -8.15 -18.87
CA GLY A 18 -1.67 -6.76 -19.14
C GLY A 18 -1.09 -5.78 -18.10
N LEU A 19 -1.13 -6.18 -16.81
CA LEU A 19 -0.55 -5.40 -15.72
C LEU A 19 0.98 -5.30 -15.82
N VAL A 20 1.66 -6.41 -16.15
CA VAL A 20 3.12 -6.44 -16.33
C VAL A 20 3.55 -5.62 -17.55
N GLN A 21 2.77 -5.68 -18.64
CA GLN A 21 3.10 -4.96 -19.87
C GLN A 21 2.99 -3.43 -19.69
N GLY A 22 2.11 -2.97 -18.80
CA GLY A 22 1.96 -1.55 -18.44
C GLY A 22 1.47 -0.63 -19.57
N ARG A 23 0.99 -1.18 -20.70
CA ARG A 23 0.49 -0.39 -21.84
C ARG A 23 -0.90 0.21 -21.60
N LEU A 24 -1.71 -0.47 -20.80
CA LEU A 24 -3.04 -0.02 -20.39
C LEU A 24 -3.03 0.32 -18.92
N ARG A 25 -3.93 1.20 -18.51
CA ARG A 25 -4.14 1.51 -17.09
C ARG A 25 -4.57 0.25 -16.34
N ALA A 26 -4.07 0.09 -15.13
CA ALA A 26 -4.32 -1.12 -14.32
C ALA A 26 -5.81 -1.35 -14.02
N ASP A 27 -6.58 -0.28 -13.78
CA ASP A 27 -8.03 -0.33 -13.58
C ASP A 27 -8.75 -0.85 -14.83
N VAL A 28 -8.35 -0.40 -16.03
CA VAL A 28 -8.92 -0.86 -17.29
C VAL A 28 -8.65 -2.34 -17.53
N VAL A 29 -7.43 -2.79 -17.23
CA VAL A 29 -7.06 -4.21 -17.33
C VAL A 29 -7.90 -5.08 -16.40
N ALA A 30 -8.05 -4.66 -15.13
CA ALA A 30 -8.85 -5.38 -14.14
C ALA A 30 -10.35 -5.42 -14.51
N LEU A 31 -10.90 -4.28 -14.94
CA LEU A 31 -12.30 -4.20 -15.39
C LEU A 31 -12.54 -5.04 -16.64
N THR A 32 -11.57 -5.10 -17.57
CA THR A 32 -11.68 -5.97 -18.75
C THR A 32 -11.73 -7.43 -18.34
N GLY A 33 -10.87 -7.84 -17.39
CA GLY A 33 -10.91 -9.20 -16.82
C GLY A 33 -12.27 -9.51 -16.19
N ALA A 34 -12.78 -8.62 -15.34
CA ALA A 34 -14.10 -8.77 -14.71
C ALA A 34 -15.23 -8.85 -15.75
N ALA A 35 -15.19 -8.01 -16.80
CA ALA A 35 -16.20 -8.05 -17.87
C ALA A 35 -16.17 -9.37 -18.64
N VAL A 36 -15.00 -9.91 -18.97
CA VAL A 36 -14.87 -11.21 -19.63
C VAL A 36 -15.42 -12.32 -18.76
N LEU A 37 -15.11 -12.35 -17.45
CA LEU A 37 -15.63 -13.35 -16.51
C LEU A 37 -17.16 -13.29 -16.37
N LEU A 38 -17.73 -12.09 -16.39
CA LEU A 38 -19.17 -11.87 -16.37
C LEU A 38 -19.83 -12.38 -17.67
N VAL A 39 -19.29 -12.03 -18.84
CA VAL A 39 -19.85 -12.45 -20.13
C VAL A 39 -19.72 -13.94 -20.36
N THR A 40 -18.63 -14.56 -19.89
CA THR A 40 -18.44 -16.02 -19.97
C THR A 40 -19.26 -16.80 -18.95
N GLY A 41 -19.94 -16.13 -18.00
CA GLY A 41 -20.77 -16.75 -16.99
C GLY A 41 -19.99 -17.42 -15.84
N VAL A 42 -18.67 -17.23 -15.78
CA VAL A 42 -17.82 -17.74 -14.67
C VAL A 42 -18.17 -17.04 -13.36
N VAL A 43 -18.53 -15.76 -13.44
CA VAL A 43 -18.99 -14.95 -12.30
C VAL A 43 -20.38 -14.41 -12.62
N ARG A 44 -21.28 -14.50 -11.64
CA ARG A 44 -22.68 -14.03 -11.81
C ARG A 44 -22.77 -12.51 -11.59
N PRO A 45 -23.79 -11.84 -12.17
CA PRO A 45 -23.98 -10.40 -11.98
C PRO A 45 -24.06 -9.95 -10.52
N VAL A 46 -24.64 -10.76 -9.64
CA VAL A 46 -24.75 -10.45 -8.20
C VAL A 46 -23.37 -10.38 -7.54
N GLU A 47 -22.46 -11.28 -7.89
CA GLU A 47 -21.11 -11.32 -7.35
C GLU A 47 -20.29 -10.10 -7.80
N VAL A 48 -20.49 -9.65 -9.04
CA VAL A 48 -19.88 -8.40 -9.52
C VAL A 48 -20.45 -7.22 -8.76
N GLN A 49 -21.77 -7.15 -8.53
CA GLN A 49 -22.39 -6.07 -7.76
C GLN A 49 -21.87 -6.04 -6.32
N GLU A 50 -21.73 -7.19 -5.66
CA GLU A 50 -21.17 -7.31 -4.31
C GLU A 50 -19.72 -6.83 -4.27
N ALA A 51 -18.90 -7.15 -5.27
CA ALA A 51 -17.53 -6.70 -5.36
C ALA A 51 -17.44 -5.17 -5.46
N PHE A 52 -18.28 -4.54 -6.29
CA PHE A 52 -18.31 -3.08 -6.43
C PHE A 52 -18.92 -2.35 -5.24
N ALA A 53 -19.82 -3.00 -4.49
CA ALA A 53 -20.45 -2.47 -3.28
C ALA A 53 -19.75 -2.92 -1.99
N SER A 54 -18.53 -3.46 -2.09
CA SER A 54 -17.83 -4.00 -0.93
C SER A 54 -17.57 -2.92 0.12
N PRO A 55 -17.66 -3.25 1.43
CA PRO A 55 -17.32 -2.33 2.51
C PRO A 55 -15.90 -1.79 2.42
N ALA A 56 -14.97 -2.51 1.81
CA ALA A 56 -13.61 -2.01 1.59
C ALA A 56 -13.61 -0.83 0.60
N ILE A 57 -14.37 -0.90 -0.48
CA ILE A 57 -14.49 0.19 -1.46
C ILE A 57 -15.14 1.42 -0.81
N VAL A 58 -16.23 1.21 -0.04
CA VAL A 58 -16.88 2.31 0.69
C VAL A 58 -15.93 2.96 1.71
N ALA A 59 -15.18 2.12 2.47
CA ALA A 59 -14.18 2.61 3.42
C ALA A 59 -13.09 3.42 2.73
N LEU A 60 -12.50 2.87 1.66
CA LEU A 60 -11.43 3.52 0.91
C LEU A 60 -11.87 4.84 0.28
N ALA A 61 -13.01 4.85 -0.40
CA ALA A 61 -13.56 6.07 -1.00
C ALA A 61 -13.73 7.16 0.06
N SER A 62 -14.32 6.81 1.20
CA SER A 62 -14.57 7.74 2.30
C SER A 62 -13.27 8.21 2.96
N LEU A 63 -12.30 7.31 3.18
CA LEU A 63 -10.98 7.64 3.72
C LEU A 63 -10.18 8.54 2.77
N PHE A 64 -10.30 8.36 1.45
CA PHE A 64 -9.68 9.26 0.48
C PHE A 64 -10.26 10.68 0.59
N VAL A 65 -11.57 10.82 0.75
CA VAL A 65 -12.22 12.13 0.97
C VAL A 65 -11.74 12.77 2.27
N LEU A 66 -11.70 12.01 3.37
CA LEU A 66 -11.21 12.49 4.68
C LEU A 66 -9.74 12.93 4.62
N ALA A 67 -8.87 12.11 4.00
CA ALA A 67 -7.47 12.43 3.82
C ALA A 67 -7.27 13.67 2.95
N TYR A 68 -8.05 13.80 1.88
CA TYR A 68 -8.01 14.97 0.99
C TYR A 68 -8.49 16.24 1.71
N ALA A 69 -9.49 16.16 2.58
CA ALA A 69 -9.92 17.29 3.41
C ALA A 69 -8.80 17.79 4.34
N ILE A 70 -8.04 16.86 4.96
CA ILE A 70 -6.87 17.19 5.77
C ILE A 70 -5.78 17.86 4.90
N GLU A 71 -5.55 17.36 3.70
CA GLU A 71 -4.59 17.92 2.75
C GLU A 71 -5.01 19.33 2.31
N LEU A 72 -6.28 19.53 1.93
CA LEU A 72 -6.83 20.83 1.53
C LEU A 72 -6.72 21.87 2.63
N SER A 73 -6.74 21.46 3.90
CA SER A 73 -6.61 22.35 5.06
C SER A 73 -5.20 22.94 5.23
N GLY A 74 -4.18 22.41 4.54
CA GLY A 74 -2.78 22.78 4.70
C GLY A 74 -2.12 22.24 5.98
N PHE A 75 -2.82 21.38 6.74
CA PHE A 75 -2.33 20.85 8.04
C PHE A 75 -1.07 20.00 7.86
N LEU A 76 -1.03 19.14 6.85
CA LEU A 76 0.15 18.30 6.58
C LEU A 76 1.37 19.15 6.25
N GLY A 77 1.21 20.21 5.44
CA GLY A 77 2.26 21.19 5.17
C GLY A 77 2.75 21.92 6.43
N LEU A 78 1.84 22.21 7.38
CA LEU A 78 2.23 22.78 8.67
C LEU A 78 3.11 21.82 9.48
N LEU A 79 2.72 20.56 9.60
CA LEU A 79 3.50 19.54 10.32
C LEU A 79 4.91 19.38 9.74
N ILE A 80 5.02 19.32 8.42
CA ILE A 80 6.30 19.20 7.73
C ILE A 80 7.17 20.43 7.96
N ARG A 81 6.61 21.66 7.88
CA ARG A 81 7.34 22.91 8.16
C ARG A 81 7.77 23.01 9.63
N MET A 82 6.94 22.55 10.57
CA MET A 82 7.35 22.47 11.98
C MET A 82 8.52 21.51 12.17
N GLY A 83 8.47 20.34 11.54
CA GLY A 83 9.59 19.40 11.50
C GLY A 83 10.86 20.01 10.90
N ALA A 84 10.75 20.73 9.78
CA ALA A 84 11.87 21.42 9.14
C ALA A 84 12.53 22.48 10.06
N ARG A 85 11.72 23.25 10.80
CA ARG A 85 12.25 24.22 11.80
C ARG A 85 12.98 23.51 12.94
N LEU A 86 12.50 22.34 13.34
CA LEU A 86 13.18 21.53 14.35
C LEU A 86 14.54 21.04 13.84
N CYS A 87 14.63 20.68 12.55
CA CYS A 87 15.89 20.26 11.91
C CYS A 87 16.97 21.36 12.00
N ALA A 88 16.60 22.64 11.89
CA ALA A 88 17.53 23.75 12.06
C ALA A 88 18.20 23.78 13.44
N ARG A 89 17.58 23.17 14.45
CA ARG A 89 18.10 23.11 15.83
C ARG A 89 18.91 21.85 16.13
N ILE A 90 18.51 20.71 15.57
CA ILE A 90 19.09 19.39 15.90
C ILE A 90 19.77 18.69 14.71
N GLY A 91 19.93 19.41 13.58
CA GLY A 91 20.68 18.94 12.42
C GLY A 91 20.10 17.66 11.77
N ALA A 92 20.98 16.74 11.37
CA ALA A 92 20.59 15.50 10.69
C ALA A 92 19.60 14.62 11.48
N ALA A 93 19.66 14.64 12.81
CA ALA A 93 18.68 13.92 13.65
C ALA A 93 17.26 14.44 13.46
N GLY A 94 17.11 15.75 13.17
CA GLY A 94 15.81 16.33 12.85
C GLY A 94 15.21 15.81 11.57
N LEU A 95 16.02 15.55 10.53
CA LEU A 95 15.54 14.93 9.29
C LEU A 95 14.99 13.52 9.54
N TRP A 96 15.68 12.74 10.37
CA TRP A 96 15.19 11.42 10.75
C TRP A 96 13.90 11.46 11.58
N LEU A 97 13.76 12.48 12.45
CA LEU A 97 12.52 12.71 13.16
C LEU A 97 11.38 13.06 12.19
N VAL A 98 11.61 13.93 11.20
CA VAL A 98 10.61 14.23 10.15
C VAL A 98 10.22 12.99 9.38
N ILE A 99 11.19 12.16 8.97
CA ILE A 99 10.96 10.89 8.29
C ILE A 99 10.11 9.97 9.18
N GLY A 100 10.43 9.84 10.46
CA GLY A 100 9.65 9.05 11.42
C GLY A 100 8.22 9.57 11.61
N LEU A 101 8.03 10.89 11.68
CA LEU A 101 6.71 11.51 11.74
C LEU A 101 5.91 11.27 10.45
N CYS A 102 6.54 11.30 9.29
CA CYS A 102 5.91 10.95 8.01
C CYS A 102 5.47 9.48 8.01
N GLY A 103 6.29 8.56 8.51
CA GLY A 103 5.92 7.16 8.68
C GLY A 103 4.75 6.97 9.65
N GLY A 104 4.76 7.67 10.80
CA GLY A 104 3.65 7.65 11.74
C GLY A 104 2.34 8.21 11.16
N ALA A 105 2.41 9.30 10.40
CA ALA A 105 1.26 9.86 9.69
C ALA A 105 0.73 8.88 8.61
N SER A 106 1.63 8.15 7.97
CA SER A 106 1.28 7.18 6.93
C SER A 106 0.53 5.96 7.45
N ALA A 107 0.62 5.67 8.73
CA ALA A 107 -0.22 4.64 9.35
C ALA A 107 -1.72 4.95 9.23
N PHE A 108 -2.08 6.20 8.98
CA PHE A 108 -3.47 6.67 8.93
C PHE A 108 -3.82 7.41 7.64
N LEU A 109 -2.85 7.90 6.90
CA LEU A 109 -3.02 8.68 5.68
C LEU A 109 -2.32 7.97 4.52
N ASN A 110 -2.79 8.21 3.30
CA ASN A 110 -2.14 7.65 2.12
C ASN A 110 -0.68 8.12 2.00
N ASN A 111 0.21 7.21 1.65
CA ASN A 111 1.66 7.41 1.54
C ASN A 111 2.03 8.53 0.55
N THR A 112 1.36 8.57 -0.61
CA THR A 112 1.73 9.46 -1.72
C THR A 112 1.67 10.95 -1.36
N PRO A 113 0.56 11.51 -0.81
CA PRO A 113 0.51 12.92 -0.39
C PRO A 113 1.60 13.28 0.61
N ILE A 114 1.89 12.38 1.56
CA ILE A 114 2.91 12.61 2.59
C ILE A 114 4.29 12.78 1.95
N VAL A 115 4.66 11.87 1.06
CA VAL A 115 5.98 11.90 0.40
C VAL A 115 6.07 13.07 -0.58
N VAL A 116 5.00 13.38 -1.34
CA VAL A 116 4.96 14.53 -2.26
C VAL A 116 5.24 15.84 -1.53
N LEU A 117 4.64 16.04 -0.35
CA LEU A 117 4.83 17.26 0.44
C LEU A 117 6.14 17.26 1.21
N ALA A 118 6.59 16.10 1.70
CA ALA A 118 7.79 16.00 2.52
C ALA A 118 9.08 15.98 1.70
N ALA A 119 9.11 15.39 0.50
CA ALA A 119 10.34 15.22 -0.27
C ALA A 119 11.03 16.55 -0.64
N PRO A 120 10.34 17.59 -1.14
CA PRO A 120 10.95 18.89 -1.39
C PRO A 120 11.55 19.50 -0.10
N VAL A 121 10.79 19.42 1.01
CA VAL A 121 11.23 19.98 2.30
C VAL A 121 12.46 19.25 2.84
N VAL A 122 12.46 17.92 2.78
CA VAL A 122 13.61 17.08 3.18
C VAL A 122 14.83 17.40 2.31
N LYS A 123 14.63 17.59 1.00
CA LYS A 123 15.70 17.98 0.06
C LYS A 123 16.29 19.34 0.40
N ASP A 124 15.46 20.35 0.62
CA ASP A 124 15.89 21.73 0.92
C ASP A 124 16.59 21.81 2.27
N VAL A 125 16.04 21.14 3.30
CA VAL A 125 16.64 21.09 4.64
C VAL A 125 17.98 20.34 4.61
N ALA A 126 18.07 19.20 3.93
CA ALA A 126 19.35 18.49 3.78
C ALA A 126 20.38 19.36 3.08
N GLY A 127 20.00 20.06 1.99
CA GLY A 127 20.88 21.02 1.30
C GLY A 127 21.35 22.15 2.21
N SER A 128 20.46 22.74 3.02
CA SER A 128 20.80 23.81 3.98
C SER A 128 21.77 23.36 5.08
N LEU A 129 21.76 22.06 5.39
CA LEU A 129 22.69 21.45 6.37
C LEU A 129 23.99 20.94 5.71
N ASN A 130 24.21 21.19 4.42
CA ASN A 130 25.31 20.64 3.62
C ASN A 130 25.38 19.11 3.64
N LEU A 131 24.20 18.46 3.72
CA LEU A 131 24.04 17.00 3.65
C LEU A 131 23.52 16.61 2.27
N ASP A 132 23.94 15.43 1.78
CA ASP A 132 23.39 14.89 0.53
C ASP A 132 21.93 14.48 0.72
N PRO A 133 20.97 15.10 -0.01
CA PRO A 133 19.55 14.74 0.06
C PRO A 133 19.27 13.27 -0.25
N LYS A 134 20.09 12.62 -1.06
CA LYS A 134 19.98 11.19 -1.40
C LYS A 134 19.97 10.29 -0.17
N ARG A 135 20.63 10.70 0.91
CA ARG A 135 20.67 9.92 2.16
C ARG A 135 19.31 9.86 2.88
N PHE A 136 18.35 10.73 2.52
CA PHE A 136 17.10 10.90 3.25
C PHE A 136 15.84 10.63 2.42
N LEU A 137 15.90 10.79 1.09
CA LEU A 137 14.70 10.67 0.25
C LEU A 137 14.23 9.23 0.07
N ILE A 138 15.13 8.25 -0.20
CA ILE A 138 14.76 6.82 -0.19
C ILE A 138 14.25 6.40 1.20
N PRO A 139 14.94 6.68 2.32
CA PRO A 139 14.40 6.43 3.65
C PRO A 139 13.03 7.07 3.91
N LEU A 140 12.77 8.28 3.41
CA LEU A 140 11.45 8.90 3.52
C LEU A 140 10.36 8.04 2.87
N SER A 141 10.58 7.58 1.63
CA SER A 141 9.64 6.69 0.95
C SER A 141 9.44 5.39 1.71
N TYR A 142 10.51 4.72 2.09
CA TYR A 142 10.45 3.39 2.69
C TYR A 142 9.84 3.38 4.09
N VAL A 143 10.20 4.38 4.93
CA VAL A 143 9.60 4.53 6.27
C VAL A 143 8.10 4.85 6.16
N THR A 144 7.71 5.63 5.15
CA THR A 144 6.31 5.93 4.88
C THR A 144 5.55 4.68 4.43
N ILE A 145 6.13 3.84 3.57
CA ILE A 145 5.54 2.56 3.14
C ILE A 145 5.38 1.62 4.34
N MET A 146 6.44 1.44 5.15
CA MET A 146 6.38 0.59 6.35
C MET A 146 5.39 1.13 7.38
N GLY A 147 5.31 2.44 7.55
CA GLY A 147 4.31 3.09 8.41
C GLY A 147 2.88 2.80 7.96
N GLY A 148 2.61 2.89 6.65
CA GLY A 148 1.32 2.54 6.05
C GLY A 148 0.92 1.09 6.29
N ALA A 149 1.88 0.16 6.33
CA ALA A 149 1.61 -1.25 6.61
C ALA A 149 1.27 -1.53 8.09
N CYS A 150 1.49 -0.59 9.02
CA CYS A 150 1.24 -0.80 10.45
C CYS A 150 -0.24 -0.83 10.84
N THR A 151 -1.15 -0.32 10.04
CA THR A 151 -2.59 -0.35 10.33
C THR A 151 -3.39 -0.86 9.15
N LEU A 152 -4.62 -1.27 9.42
CA LEU A 152 -5.51 -1.76 8.36
C LEU A 152 -5.81 -0.67 7.31
N ILE A 153 -5.86 0.60 7.71
CA ILE A 153 -6.25 1.73 6.85
C ILE A 153 -5.08 2.49 6.23
N GLY A 154 -3.85 2.25 6.69
CA GLY A 154 -2.68 3.00 6.21
C GLY A 154 -2.30 2.69 4.75
N THR A 155 -2.67 1.50 4.26
CA THR A 155 -2.54 1.12 2.85
C THR A 155 -3.78 0.42 2.33
N SER A 156 -4.12 0.69 1.06
CA SER A 156 -5.23 0.02 0.38
C SER A 156 -5.04 -1.49 0.27
N THR A 157 -3.81 -1.97 0.23
CA THR A 157 -3.45 -3.38 0.17
C THR A 157 -4.01 -4.16 1.38
N ASN A 158 -3.86 -3.63 2.59
CA ASN A 158 -4.35 -4.27 3.81
C ASN A 158 -5.89 -4.37 3.82
N LEU A 159 -6.58 -3.29 3.42
CA LEU A 159 -8.03 -3.30 3.31
C LEU A 159 -8.52 -4.30 2.26
N LEU A 160 -7.81 -4.41 1.15
CA LEU A 160 -8.14 -5.34 0.08
C LEU A 160 -7.99 -6.80 0.53
N VAL A 161 -6.87 -7.16 1.16
CA VAL A 161 -6.68 -8.50 1.72
C VAL A 161 -7.76 -8.82 2.75
N ASN A 162 -8.10 -7.87 3.63
CA ASN A 162 -9.14 -8.04 4.64
C ASN A 162 -10.54 -8.25 4.03
N ASP A 163 -10.87 -7.55 2.94
CA ASP A 163 -12.14 -7.70 2.24
C ASP A 163 -12.22 -9.05 1.51
N MET A 164 -11.15 -9.47 0.86
CA MET A 164 -11.06 -10.78 0.22
C MET A 164 -11.11 -11.94 1.23
N ALA A 165 -10.43 -11.77 2.38
CA ALA A 165 -10.52 -12.74 3.48
C ALA A 165 -11.96 -12.89 3.97
N ARG A 166 -12.70 -11.77 4.09
CA ARG A 166 -14.12 -11.79 4.44
C ARG A 166 -14.96 -12.51 3.38
N SER A 167 -14.68 -12.26 2.09
CA SER A 167 -15.38 -12.93 0.98
C SER A 167 -15.14 -14.44 1.01
N ALA A 168 -13.95 -14.87 1.44
CA ALA A 168 -13.60 -16.29 1.69
C ALA A 168 -14.09 -16.81 3.04
N GLY A 169 -15.05 -16.15 3.70
CA GLY A 169 -15.64 -16.58 4.96
C GLY A 169 -14.74 -16.45 6.20
N GLN A 170 -13.59 -15.79 6.07
CA GLN A 170 -12.66 -15.60 7.18
C GLN A 170 -13.04 -14.39 8.05
N PRO A 171 -12.74 -14.42 9.37
CA PRO A 171 -12.95 -13.28 10.25
C PRO A 171 -12.16 -12.05 9.78
N VAL A 172 -12.81 -10.87 9.77
CA VAL A 172 -12.17 -9.60 9.44
C VAL A 172 -11.18 -9.17 10.53
N PHE A 173 -10.12 -8.49 10.11
CA PHE A 173 -9.15 -7.89 11.03
C PHE A 173 -9.68 -6.56 11.58
N SER A 174 -9.42 -6.33 12.84
CA SER A 174 -9.61 -5.02 13.45
C SER A 174 -8.52 -4.04 13.01
N MET A 175 -8.75 -2.73 13.24
CA MET A 175 -7.91 -1.65 12.73
C MET A 175 -6.42 -1.75 13.11
N PHE A 176 -6.14 -2.16 14.35
CA PHE A 176 -4.79 -2.21 14.91
C PHE A 176 -4.27 -3.63 15.14
N GLU A 177 -4.98 -4.64 14.69
CA GLU A 177 -4.64 -6.02 14.97
C GLU A 177 -3.32 -6.45 14.32
N ILE A 178 -3.05 -5.93 13.13
CA ILE A 178 -1.79 -6.18 12.40
C ILE A 178 -0.63 -5.29 12.88
N THR A 179 -0.92 -4.27 13.72
CA THR A 179 0.06 -3.27 14.17
C THR A 179 1.30 -3.87 14.83
N PRO A 180 1.22 -4.89 15.70
CA PRO A 180 2.42 -5.46 16.31
C PRO A 180 3.42 -5.98 15.27
N VAL A 181 2.96 -6.68 14.25
CA VAL A 181 3.81 -7.19 13.16
C VAL A 181 4.37 -6.05 12.32
N GLY A 182 3.50 -5.12 11.89
CA GLY A 182 3.91 -3.95 11.13
C GLY A 182 4.95 -3.10 11.86
N LEU A 183 4.79 -2.92 13.17
CA LEU A 183 5.72 -2.16 14.00
C LEU A 183 7.09 -2.84 14.11
N VAL A 184 7.14 -4.16 14.27
CA VAL A 184 8.42 -4.91 14.27
C VAL A 184 9.16 -4.68 12.96
N ILE A 185 8.47 -4.82 11.81
CA ILE A 185 9.07 -4.60 10.49
C ILE A 185 9.51 -3.13 10.34
N ALA A 186 8.68 -2.17 10.75
CA ALA A 186 8.98 -0.74 10.63
C ALA A 186 10.18 -0.32 11.51
N VAL A 187 10.27 -0.84 12.73
CA VAL A 187 11.40 -0.54 13.63
C VAL A 187 12.69 -1.16 13.11
N VAL A 188 12.68 -2.44 12.75
CA VAL A 188 13.89 -3.12 12.26
C VAL A 188 14.34 -2.52 10.93
N GLY A 189 13.41 -2.28 10.00
CA GLY A 189 13.70 -1.63 8.73
C GLY A 189 14.14 -0.17 8.90
N GLY A 190 13.52 0.57 9.82
CA GLY A 190 13.90 1.95 10.15
C GLY A 190 15.32 2.04 10.73
N LEU A 191 15.69 1.12 11.62
CA LEU A 191 17.05 1.03 12.17
C LEU A 191 18.08 0.69 11.08
N TYR A 192 17.74 -0.24 10.19
CA TYR A 192 18.57 -0.55 9.02
C TYR A 192 18.80 0.71 8.17
N LEU A 193 17.76 1.43 7.84
CA LEU A 193 17.85 2.66 7.03
C LEU A 193 18.66 3.76 7.74
N TYR A 194 18.49 3.91 9.05
CA TYR A 194 19.19 4.89 9.85
C TYR A 194 20.72 4.63 9.89
N PHE A 195 21.11 3.38 10.16
CA PHE A 195 22.53 3.05 10.34
C PHE A 195 23.26 2.74 9.03
N LEU A 196 22.60 2.09 8.09
CA LEU A 196 23.22 1.53 6.88
C LEU A 196 22.74 2.20 5.59
N GLY A 197 21.51 2.68 5.51
CA GLY A 197 20.93 3.22 4.27
C GLY A 197 21.78 4.32 3.62
N GLY A 198 22.25 5.28 4.42
CA GLY A 198 23.07 6.37 3.90
C GLY A 198 24.53 5.98 3.52
N ARG A 199 25.01 4.82 4.03
CA ARG A 199 26.37 4.33 3.71
C ARG A 199 26.42 3.54 2.41
N LEU A 200 25.29 2.97 1.99
CA LEU A 200 25.18 2.17 0.78
C LEU A 200 25.02 3.03 -0.49
N LEU A 201 24.70 4.32 -0.32
CA LEU A 201 24.65 5.27 -1.42
C LEU A 201 26.07 5.77 -1.74
N ALA A 202 26.47 5.65 -3.00
CA ALA A 202 27.76 6.17 -3.45
C ALA A 202 27.78 7.71 -3.33
N PRO A 203 28.89 8.34 -2.89
CA PRO A 203 29.00 9.79 -2.85
C PRO A 203 28.80 10.38 -4.24
N ALA A 204 28.05 11.49 -4.30
CA ALA A 204 27.59 12.15 -5.53
C ALA A 204 28.71 12.72 -6.44
N ARG A 205 30.00 12.50 -6.11
CA ARG A 205 31.14 13.18 -6.72
C ARG A 205 31.49 12.77 -8.16
N ASP A 206 30.97 11.66 -8.68
CA ASP A 206 31.46 11.11 -9.96
C ASP A 206 30.41 10.80 -11.03
N ARG A 207 29.16 11.29 -10.92
CA ARG A 207 28.14 10.98 -11.92
C ARG A 207 27.31 12.17 -12.35
N ALA A 208 27.90 13.00 -13.19
CA ALA A 208 27.15 13.82 -14.14
C ALA A 208 26.88 12.96 -15.39
N GLU A 209 25.97 11.99 -15.30
CA GLU A 209 25.33 11.42 -16.48
C GLU A 209 23.95 12.06 -16.61
N PRO A 210 23.64 12.62 -17.81
CA PRO A 210 22.29 13.10 -18.06
C PRO A 210 21.31 11.93 -17.95
N ALA A 211 20.22 12.16 -17.26
CA ALA A 211 19.13 11.19 -17.15
C ALA A 211 18.78 10.64 -18.53
N PRO A 212 18.73 9.31 -18.72
CA PRO A 212 18.30 8.75 -19.99
C PRO A 212 16.88 9.23 -20.28
N ASN A 213 16.70 9.74 -21.51
CA ASN A 213 15.46 10.24 -22.04
C ASN A 213 14.28 9.31 -21.67
N ARG A 214 13.29 9.94 -21.01
CA ARG A 214 11.89 9.56 -20.99
C ARG A 214 11.61 8.05 -21.08
N VAL A 215 11.58 7.37 -19.96
CA VAL A 215 10.63 6.30 -19.81
C VAL A 215 9.26 6.97 -19.91
N GLN A 216 8.54 6.68 -20.98
CA GLN A 216 7.12 6.95 -21.06
C GLN A 216 6.44 6.07 -20.02
N THR A 217 6.49 6.54 -18.76
CA THR A 217 5.60 6.04 -17.73
C THR A 217 4.20 6.38 -18.21
N GLY A 218 3.41 5.35 -18.46
CA GLY A 218 2.04 5.51 -18.90
C GLY A 218 1.34 6.56 -18.04
N ASP A 219 0.59 7.43 -18.67
CA ASP A 219 -0.09 8.62 -18.09
C ASP A 219 -0.91 8.35 -16.81
N GLY A 220 -1.11 7.10 -16.43
CA GLY A 220 -1.88 6.69 -15.24
C GLY A 220 -1.16 6.82 -13.90
N LEU A 221 0.19 6.75 -13.85
CA LEU A 221 0.94 6.83 -12.59
C LEU A 221 1.33 8.25 -12.18
N LEU A 222 1.48 9.17 -13.15
CA LEU A 222 1.97 10.54 -12.94
C LEU A 222 0.87 11.61 -12.94
N GLY A 223 -0.35 11.28 -13.37
CA GLY A 223 -1.47 12.23 -13.44
C GLY A 223 -1.76 12.92 -12.11
N ASP A 224 -1.61 12.21 -11.02
CA ASP A 224 -1.93 12.69 -9.67
C ASP A 224 -0.86 13.60 -9.04
N LEU A 225 0.40 13.51 -9.47
CA LEU A 225 1.48 14.28 -8.86
C LEU A 225 1.36 15.80 -9.08
N LYS A 226 0.67 16.23 -10.14
CA LYS A 226 0.43 17.65 -10.41
C LYS A 226 -0.59 18.29 -9.47
N LEU A 227 -1.51 17.50 -8.93
CA LEU A 227 -2.54 17.95 -7.98
C LEU A 227 -1.96 18.34 -6.61
N PHE A 228 -0.85 17.72 -6.20
CA PHE A 228 -0.22 17.91 -4.90
C PHE A 228 0.83 19.03 -4.82
N LYS A 229 1.14 19.69 -5.95
CA LYS A 229 2.21 20.71 -6.02
C LYS A 229 1.86 22.08 -5.43
N VAL A 230 0.64 22.30 -4.96
CA VAL A 230 0.22 23.59 -4.42
C VAL A 230 0.45 23.63 -2.91
N ASP A 231 1.42 24.43 -2.47
CA ASP A 231 1.62 24.73 -1.05
C ASP A 231 0.42 25.56 -0.54
N LYS A 232 -0.60 24.86 -0.03
CA LYS A 232 -1.85 25.51 0.44
C LYS A 232 -1.60 26.17 1.78
N PRO A 233 -2.03 27.44 1.97
CA PRO A 233 -1.93 28.09 3.26
C PRO A 233 -2.80 27.36 4.29
N LEU A 234 -2.34 27.34 5.54
CA LEU A 234 -3.08 26.71 6.63
C LEU A 234 -4.42 27.41 6.86
N ASP A 235 -5.52 26.74 6.63
CA ASP A 235 -6.84 27.11 7.15
C ASP A 235 -7.08 26.39 8.49
N ARG A 236 -6.92 27.13 9.59
CA ARG A 236 -7.04 26.57 10.94
C ARG A 236 -8.41 25.93 11.21
N ARG A 237 -9.50 26.54 10.71
CA ARG A 237 -10.84 26.01 10.90
C ARG A 237 -11.01 24.68 10.17
N LYS A 238 -10.64 24.64 8.88
CA LYS A 238 -10.67 23.41 8.09
C LYS A 238 -9.77 22.34 8.69
N ALA A 239 -8.58 22.70 9.14
CA ALA A 239 -7.60 21.77 9.72
C ALA A 239 -8.15 21.14 11.03
N VAL A 240 -8.65 21.93 11.96
CA VAL A 240 -9.18 21.41 13.23
C VAL A 240 -10.39 20.51 13.00
N LEU A 241 -11.30 20.91 12.11
CA LEU A 241 -12.50 20.13 11.81
C LEU A 241 -12.18 18.83 11.06
N SER A 242 -11.33 18.87 10.02
CA SER A 242 -10.95 17.68 9.26
C SER A 242 -10.21 16.66 10.13
N VAL A 243 -9.21 17.14 10.91
CA VAL A 243 -8.44 16.27 11.81
C VAL A 243 -9.34 15.76 12.94
N GLY A 244 -10.20 16.60 13.50
CA GLY A 244 -11.15 16.21 14.55
C GLY A 244 -12.12 15.12 14.09
N VAL A 245 -12.73 15.27 12.91
CA VAL A 245 -13.62 14.26 12.32
C VAL A 245 -12.83 12.98 12.01
N PHE A 246 -11.62 13.10 11.44
CA PHE A 246 -10.78 11.96 11.15
C PHE A 246 -10.42 11.17 12.43
N VAL A 247 -10.00 11.85 13.49
CA VAL A 247 -9.70 11.23 14.79
C VAL A 247 -10.95 10.55 15.36
N ALA A 248 -12.13 11.20 15.27
CA ALA A 248 -13.38 10.60 15.71
C ALA A 248 -13.72 9.31 14.93
N VAL A 249 -13.56 9.30 13.59
CA VAL A 249 -13.75 8.12 12.73
C VAL A 249 -12.81 6.99 13.16
N VAL A 250 -11.50 7.30 13.29
CA VAL A 250 -10.49 6.33 13.71
C VAL A 250 -10.79 5.75 15.09
N THR A 251 -11.15 6.63 16.05
CA THR A 251 -11.47 6.22 17.43
C THR A 251 -12.72 5.34 17.48
N THR A 252 -13.78 5.71 16.74
CA THR A 252 -15.03 4.95 16.65
C THR A 252 -14.77 3.55 16.09
N ALA A 253 -13.96 3.45 15.02
CA ALA A 253 -13.60 2.15 14.43
C ALA A 253 -12.68 1.33 15.35
N ALA A 254 -11.71 1.97 16.00
CA ALA A 254 -10.76 1.32 16.91
C ALA A 254 -11.43 0.75 18.17
N LEU A 255 -12.46 1.45 18.70
CA LEU A 255 -13.23 0.99 19.85
C LEU A 255 -14.32 -0.04 19.46
N GLY A 256 -14.45 -0.36 18.17
CA GLY A 256 -15.44 -1.31 17.68
C GLY A 256 -16.90 -0.79 17.76
N TRP A 257 -17.11 0.52 17.95
CA TRP A 257 -18.47 1.11 18.03
C TRP A 257 -19.18 1.10 16.68
N ALA A 258 -18.41 1.20 15.58
CA ALA A 258 -18.94 1.03 14.24
C ALA A 258 -17.87 0.46 13.31
N PRO A 259 -18.29 -0.27 12.24
CA PRO A 259 -17.37 -0.68 11.17
C PRO A 259 -16.69 0.53 10.52
N ILE A 260 -15.42 0.39 10.14
CA ILE A 260 -14.63 1.49 9.53
C ILE A 260 -15.31 2.09 8.29
N ALA A 261 -15.99 1.28 7.48
CA ALA A 261 -16.72 1.76 6.31
C ALA A 261 -17.84 2.72 6.69
N ALA A 262 -18.63 2.37 7.70
CA ALA A 262 -19.74 3.21 8.18
C ALA A 262 -19.23 4.49 8.85
N ALA A 263 -18.23 4.39 9.73
CA ALA A 263 -17.64 5.52 10.43
C ALA A 263 -16.98 6.52 9.44
N ALA A 264 -16.21 6.01 8.47
CA ALA A 264 -15.54 6.83 7.47
C ALA A 264 -16.55 7.51 6.53
N PHE A 265 -17.59 6.77 6.09
CA PHE A 265 -18.65 7.33 5.25
C PHE A 265 -19.40 8.46 5.98
N ALA A 266 -19.81 8.22 7.21
CA ALA A 266 -20.47 9.26 8.03
C ALA A 266 -19.56 10.47 8.23
N GLY A 267 -18.26 10.26 8.49
CA GLY A 267 -17.28 11.34 8.64
C GLY A 267 -17.10 12.16 7.36
N ALA A 268 -16.98 11.50 6.19
CA ALA A 268 -16.89 12.19 4.91
C ALA A 268 -18.13 13.04 4.60
N VAL A 269 -19.33 12.48 4.80
CA VAL A 269 -20.60 13.22 4.64
C VAL A 269 -20.68 14.39 5.62
N LEU A 270 -20.27 14.19 6.87
CA LEU A 270 -20.26 15.26 7.88
C LEU A 270 -19.37 16.43 7.46
N LEU A 271 -18.16 16.18 6.90
CA LEU A 271 -17.27 17.25 6.41
C LEU A 271 -17.90 18.09 5.30
N ILE A 272 -18.70 17.46 4.43
CA ILE A 272 -19.45 18.16 3.39
C ILE A 272 -20.57 19.00 4.02
N LEU A 273 -21.37 18.42 4.94
CA LEU A 273 -22.50 19.09 5.57
C LEU A 273 -22.10 20.32 6.39
N ILE A 274 -20.97 20.25 7.10
CA ILE A 274 -20.45 21.39 7.88
C ILE A 274 -19.65 22.40 7.04
N GLY A 275 -19.54 22.16 5.72
CA GLY A 275 -18.91 23.07 4.77
C GLY A 275 -17.39 23.16 4.90
N VAL A 276 -16.73 22.11 5.40
CA VAL A 276 -15.25 22.01 5.41
C VAL A 276 -14.71 21.78 4.02
N ILE A 277 -15.38 20.92 3.27
CA ILE A 277 -15.13 20.65 1.84
C ILE A 277 -16.44 20.76 1.06
N THR A 278 -16.34 21.17 -0.19
CA THR A 278 -17.46 21.14 -1.14
C THR A 278 -17.66 19.73 -1.70
N PRO A 279 -18.85 19.41 -2.25
CA PRO A 279 -19.04 18.14 -2.95
C PRO A 279 -18.05 17.92 -4.09
N ASP A 280 -17.71 18.95 -4.85
CA ASP A 280 -16.74 18.87 -5.96
C ASP A 280 -15.33 18.57 -5.43
N GLU A 281 -14.92 19.17 -4.30
CA GLU A 281 -13.67 18.85 -3.63
C GLU A 281 -13.67 17.41 -3.10
N ALA A 282 -14.80 16.92 -2.57
CA ALA A 282 -14.93 15.52 -2.14
C ALA A 282 -14.77 14.55 -3.32
N TYR A 283 -15.40 14.85 -4.45
CA TYR A 283 -15.26 14.05 -5.69
C TYR A 283 -13.83 14.10 -6.25
N ALA A 284 -13.17 15.26 -6.20
CA ALA A 284 -11.77 15.39 -6.58
C ALA A 284 -10.80 14.60 -5.67
N GLY A 285 -11.19 14.40 -4.41
CA GLY A 285 -10.43 13.56 -3.47
C GLY A 285 -10.55 12.07 -3.71
N LEU A 286 -11.61 11.63 -4.42
CA LEU A 286 -11.76 10.23 -4.80
C LEU A 286 -10.66 9.83 -5.79
N ARG A 287 -10.23 8.59 -5.70
CA ARG A 287 -9.30 7.96 -6.66
C ARG A 287 -10.01 6.84 -7.38
N PRO A 288 -10.83 7.17 -8.38
CA PRO A 288 -11.67 6.18 -9.07
C PRO A 288 -10.84 5.06 -9.69
N GLU A 289 -9.63 5.37 -10.19
CA GLU A 289 -8.72 4.38 -10.75
C GLU A 289 -8.32 3.30 -9.71
N VAL A 290 -8.12 3.68 -8.45
CA VAL A 290 -7.79 2.73 -7.38
C VAL A 290 -9.03 1.92 -6.98
N LEU A 291 -10.18 2.58 -6.85
CA LEU A 291 -11.43 1.91 -6.46
C LEU A 291 -11.88 0.90 -7.52
N LEU A 292 -11.80 1.28 -8.80
CA LEU A 292 -12.18 0.42 -9.93
C LEU A 292 -11.17 -0.72 -10.15
N LEU A 293 -9.88 -0.47 -9.93
CA LEU A 293 -8.87 -1.53 -9.92
C LEU A 293 -9.21 -2.57 -8.87
N ILE A 294 -9.50 -2.13 -7.64
CA ILE A 294 -9.84 -3.03 -6.54
C ILE A 294 -11.11 -3.81 -6.87
N ALA A 295 -12.19 -3.15 -7.29
CA ALA A 295 -13.43 -3.80 -7.65
C ALA A 295 -13.24 -4.87 -8.73
N GLY A 296 -12.57 -4.51 -9.84
CA GLY A 296 -12.27 -5.45 -10.93
C GLY A 296 -11.42 -6.63 -10.49
N MET A 297 -10.39 -6.37 -9.66
CA MET A 297 -9.51 -7.43 -9.16
C MET A 297 -10.20 -8.34 -8.12
N VAL A 298 -11.13 -7.83 -7.31
CA VAL A 298 -11.96 -8.67 -6.43
C VAL A 298 -12.80 -9.65 -7.25
N VAL A 299 -13.38 -9.21 -8.37
CA VAL A 299 -14.11 -10.11 -9.29
C VAL A 299 -13.18 -11.19 -9.86
N VAL A 300 -11.96 -10.82 -10.28
CA VAL A 300 -10.97 -11.79 -10.76
C VAL A 300 -10.56 -12.75 -9.65
N GLY A 301 -10.31 -12.27 -8.44
CA GLY A 301 -9.98 -13.10 -7.27
C GLY A 301 -11.11 -14.07 -6.92
N LEU A 302 -12.35 -13.59 -6.91
CA LEU A 302 -13.54 -14.41 -6.65
C LEU A 302 -13.70 -15.52 -7.69
N SER A 303 -13.37 -15.27 -8.95
CA SER A 303 -13.43 -16.32 -9.99
C SER A 303 -12.48 -17.49 -9.71
N ILE A 304 -11.31 -17.22 -9.12
CA ILE A 304 -10.34 -18.24 -8.74
C ILE A 304 -10.89 -19.12 -7.62
N GLU A 305 -11.59 -18.51 -6.67
CA GLU A 305 -12.22 -19.20 -5.54
C GLU A 305 -13.44 -20.03 -6.00
N LEU A 306 -14.41 -19.40 -6.68
CA LEU A 306 -15.64 -20.07 -7.16
C LEU A 306 -15.38 -21.25 -8.08
N THR A 307 -14.33 -21.21 -8.89
CA THR A 307 -13.95 -22.31 -9.78
C THR A 307 -13.14 -23.40 -9.08
N GLY A 308 -12.72 -23.20 -7.83
CA GLY A 308 -11.82 -24.10 -7.12
C GLY A 308 -10.38 -24.10 -7.66
N LEU A 309 -10.02 -23.12 -8.48
CA LEU A 309 -8.67 -23.00 -9.05
C LEU A 309 -7.64 -22.74 -7.94
N ALA A 310 -8.01 -21.96 -6.91
CA ALA A 310 -7.17 -21.71 -5.74
C ALA A 310 -6.82 -23.01 -5.02
N ALA A 311 -7.81 -23.87 -4.75
CA ALA A 311 -7.60 -25.17 -4.11
C ALA A 311 -6.72 -26.11 -4.96
N SER A 312 -6.92 -26.11 -6.28
CA SER A 312 -6.10 -26.91 -7.21
C SER A 312 -4.64 -26.42 -7.26
N GLY A 313 -4.43 -25.10 -7.27
CA GLY A 313 -3.09 -24.50 -7.21
C GLY A 313 -2.41 -24.77 -5.87
N ALA A 314 -3.15 -24.63 -4.76
CA ALA A 314 -2.66 -24.95 -3.43
C ALA A 314 -2.24 -26.42 -3.33
N SER A 315 -3.06 -27.34 -3.83
CA SER A 315 -2.77 -28.79 -3.78
C SER A 315 -1.45 -29.15 -4.47
N ALA A 316 -1.16 -28.54 -5.62
CA ALA A 316 0.11 -28.75 -6.32
C ALA A 316 1.32 -28.18 -5.54
N LEU A 317 1.11 -27.09 -4.82
CA LEU A 317 2.15 -26.45 -4.00
C LEU A 317 2.41 -27.22 -2.69
N ILE A 318 1.36 -27.85 -2.13
CA ILE A 318 1.39 -28.58 -0.86
C ILE A 318 2.33 -29.79 -0.93
N GLU A 319 2.36 -30.54 -2.02
CA GLU A 319 3.28 -31.68 -2.15
C GLU A 319 4.73 -31.27 -1.94
N VAL A 320 5.08 -30.05 -2.36
CA VAL A 320 6.42 -29.47 -2.19
C VAL A 320 6.64 -28.87 -0.79
N ILE A 321 5.58 -28.26 -0.21
CA ILE A 321 5.68 -27.47 1.04
C ILE A 321 5.38 -28.31 2.29
N ARG A 322 4.57 -29.37 2.18
CA ARG A 322 4.13 -30.20 3.30
C ARG A 322 5.26 -30.68 4.22
N PRO A 323 6.45 -31.06 3.72
CA PRO A 323 7.57 -31.44 4.58
C PRO A 323 8.13 -30.30 5.44
N LEU A 324 7.86 -29.03 5.04
CA LEU A 324 8.40 -27.84 5.72
C LEU A 324 7.47 -27.30 6.82
N GLY A 325 6.26 -27.84 6.94
CA GLY A 325 5.25 -27.41 7.90
C GLY A 325 4.70 -26.01 7.67
N PRO A 326 3.79 -25.52 8.55
CA PRO A 326 3.14 -24.22 8.39
C PRO A 326 4.09 -23.03 8.35
N LEU A 327 5.15 -23.05 9.16
CA LEU A 327 6.17 -22.00 9.17
C LEU A 327 6.94 -21.94 7.85
N GLY A 328 7.33 -23.10 7.31
CA GLY A 328 7.99 -23.14 6.00
C GLY A 328 7.10 -22.64 4.87
N ALA A 329 5.82 -22.99 4.90
CA ALA A 329 4.81 -22.49 3.97
C ALA A 329 4.67 -20.97 4.06
N LEU A 330 4.61 -20.40 5.26
CA LEU A 330 4.55 -18.97 5.51
C LEU A 330 5.79 -18.24 4.96
N ILE A 331 6.99 -18.77 5.22
CA ILE A 331 8.26 -18.19 4.74
C ILE A 331 8.28 -18.16 3.21
N ILE A 332 7.88 -19.23 2.55
CA ILE A 332 7.85 -19.31 1.09
C ILE A 332 6.80 -18.33 0.53
N LEU A 333 5.60 -18.30 1.10
CA LEU A 333 4.54 -17.40 0.68
C LEU A 333 4.96 -15.94 0.83
N TYR A 334 5.60 -15.59 1.94
CA TYR A 334 6.14 -14.25 2.15
C TYR A 334 7.14 -13.87 1.05
N GLY A 335 8.11 -14.75 0.77
CA GLY A 335 9.11 -14.54 -0.28
C GLY A 335 8.48 -14.39 -1.67
N VAL A 336 7.58 -15.29 -2.05
CA VAL A 336 6.87 -15.22 -3.33
C VAL A 336 6.10 -13.90 -3.46
N THR A 337 5.37 -13.53 -2.42
CA THR A 337 4.59 -12.28 -2.38
C THR A 337 5.49 -11.05 -2.52
N LEU A 338 6.60 -11.03 -1.79
CA LEU A 338 7.56 -9.94 -1.77
C LEU A 338 8.25 -9.76 -3.15
N PHE A 339 8.61 -10.85 -3.81
CA PHE A 339 9.19 -10.75 -5.17
C PHE A 339 8.13 -10.40 -6.22
N ALA A 340 6.93 -10.92 -6.08
CA ALA A 340 5.82 -10.62 -7.00
C ALA A 340 5.46 -9.13 -6.98
N THR A 341 5.47 -8.48 -5.80
CA THR A 341 5.12 -7.06 -5.67
C THR A 341 6.16 -6.09 -6.25
N GLU A 342 7.38 -6.55 -6.53
CA GLU A 342 8.36 -5.76 -7.26
C GLU A 342 8.08 -5.69 -8.78
N LEU A 343 7.29 -6.63 -9.30
CA LEU A 343 6.95 -6.76 -10.72
C LEU A 343 5.51 -6.32 -11.02
N LEU A 344 4.60 -6.55 -10.09
CA LEU A 344 3.17 -6.28 -10.18
C LEU A 344 2.78 -5.18 -9.18
N SER A 345 1.63 -4.55 -9.39
CA SER A 345 1.10 -3.64 -8.36
C SER A 345 0.75 -4.39 -7.07
N ASN A 346 0.94 -3.75 -5.92
CA ASN A 346 0.65 -4.32 -4.61
C ASN A 346 -0.78 -4.86 -4.51
N ALA A 347 -1.75 -4.13 -5.07
CA ALA A 347 -3.14 -4.55 -5.12
C ALA A 347 -3.33 -5.83 -5.94
N ALA A 348 -2.67 -5.94 -7.11
CA ALA A 348 -2.75 -7.13 -7.94
C ALA A 348 -2.17 -8.37 -7.23
N VAL A 349 -1.02 -8.21 -6.56
CA VAL A 349 -0.40 -9.29 -5.79
C VAL A 349 -1.27 -9.71 -4.61
N ALA A 350 -1.84 -8.75 -3.88
CA ALA A 350 -2.73 -9.02 -2.77
C ALA A 350 -3.94 -9.84 -3.21
N VAL A 351 -4.60 -9.44 -4.30
CA VAL A 351 -5.77 -10.16 -4.82
C VAL A 351 -5.41 -11.55 -5.32
N LEU A 352 -4.31 -11.67 -6.04
CA LEU A 352 -3.88 -12.95 -6.60
C LEU A 352 -3.54 -13.97 -5.51
N LEU A 353 -2.82 -13.54 -4.48
CA LEU A 353 -2.26 -14.45 -3.48
C LEU A 353 -3.16 -14.67 -2.26
N THR A 354 -4.14 -13.80 -1.99
CA THR A 354 -5.05 -13.97 -0.83
C THR A 354 -5.86 -15.27 -0.89
N PRO A 355 -6.55 -15.62 -1.99
CA PRO A 355 -7.25 -16.90 -2.08
C PRO A 355 -6.32 -18.11 -1.96
N ILE A 356 -5.11 -18.01 -2.52
CA ILE A 356 -4.09 -19.05 -2.42
C ILE A 356 -3.62 -19.21 -0.96
N ALA A 357 -3.44 -18.11 -0.24
CA ALA A 357 -3.06 -18.10 1.18
C ALA A 357 -4.09 -18.79 2.06
N VAL A 358 -5.39 -18.51 1.83
CA VAL A 358 -6.51 -19.18 2.55
C VAL A 358 -6.51 -20.67 2.24
N ALA A 359 -6.54 -21.05 0.95
CA ALA A 359 -6.56 -22.45 0.53
C ALA A 359 -5.32 -23.23 1.02
N LEU A 360 -4.14 -22.59 1.07
CA LEU A 360 -2.91 -23.20 1.60
C LEU A 360 -3.04 -23.47 3.10
N ALA A 361 -3.54 -22.53 3.89
CA ALA A 361 -3.74 -22.68 5.32
C ALA A 361 -4.76 -23.79 5.64
N GLU A 362 -5.91 -23.78 4.96
CA GLU A 362 -6.96 -24.79 5.10
C GLU A 362 -6.44 -26.19 4.79
N SER A 363 -5.63 -26.34 3.75
CA SER A 363 -5.05 -27.62 3.36
C SER A 363 -3.97 -28.13 4.32
N LEU A 364 -3.32 -27.22 5.06
CA LEU A 364 -2.41 -27.55 6.13
C LEU A 364 -3.14 -27.81 7.47
N GLY A 365 -4.46 -27.53 7.52
CA GLY A 365 -5.28 -27.68 8.72
C GLY A 365 -4.96 -26.63 9.81
N VAL A 366 -4.52 -25.45 9.43
CA VAL A 366 -4.13 -24.35 10.33
C VAL A 366 -4.95 -23.09 10.08
N ASP A 367 -4.88 -22.11 11.03
CA ASP A 367 -5.58 -20.85 10.90
C ASP A 367 -5.04 -20.05 9.67
N PRO A 368 -5.90 -19.55 8.77
CA PRO A 368 -5.51 -18.70 7.65
C PRO A 368 -4.96 -17.32 8.04
N ARG A 369 -5.23 -16.83 9.25
CA ARG A 369 -4.85 -15.47 9.67
C ARG A 369 -3.36 -15.16 9.55
N PRO A 370 -2.41 -16.03 9.98
CA PRO A 370 -0.98 -15.81 9.77
C PRO A 370 -0.60 -15.62 8.30
N PHE A 371 -1.24 -16.41 7.41
CA PHE A 371 -0.99 -16.34 5.96
C PHE A 371 -1.57 -15.07 5.34
N LEU A 372 -2.73 -14.61 5.80
CA LEU A 372 -3.33 -13.35 5.39
C LEU A 372 -2.46 -12.15 5.80
N VAL A 373 -1.97 -12.13 7.04
CA VAL A 373 -1.03 -11.09 7.52
C VAL A 373 0.28 -11.14 6.72
N THR A 374 0.73 -12.32 6.32
CA THR A 374 1.89 -12.48 5.42
C THR A 374 1.67 -11.74 4.11
N ILE A 375 0.51 -11.91 3.46
CA ILE A 375 0.19 -11.19 2.23
C ILE A 375 0.13 -9.67 2.48
N MET A 376 -0.53 -9.22 3.56
CA MET A 376 -0.63 -7.78 3.89
C MET A 376 0.75 -7.12 4.01
N MET A 377 1.68 -7.76 4.73
CA MET A 377 3.02 -7.22 4.97
C MET A 377 3.90 -7.31 3.73
N ALA A 378 3.94 -8.48 3.09
CA ALA A 378 4.84 -8.74 1.98
C ALA A 378 4.42 -8.00 0.70
N ALA A 379 3.11 -7.92 0.38
CA ALA A 379 2.62 -7.21 -0.80
C ALA A 379 2.85 -5.69 -0.72
N SER A 380 3.02 -5.14 0.48
CA SER A 380 3.34 -3.73 0.68
C SER A 380 4.84 -3.44 0.64
N ALA A 381 5.71 -4.47 0.71
CA ALA A 381 7.15 -4.34 0.85
C ALA A 381 7.88 -4.25 -0.51
N ALA A 382 7.52 -3.28 -1.33
CA ALA A 382 8.15 -3.05 -2.65
C ALA A 382 9.30 -2.05 -2.51
N PHE A 383 10.48 -2.51 -2.11
CA PHE A 383 11.64 -1.65 -1.83
C PHE A 383 12.77 -1.79 -2.85
N ALA A 384 12.88 -2.92 -3.57
CA ALA A 384 14.04 -3.18 -4.43
C ALA A 384 14.00 -2.39 -5.74
N THR A 385 12.82 -1.95 -6.20
CA THR A 385 12.68 -1.24 -7.47
C THR A 385 12.08 0.15 -7.30
N PRO A 386 12.49 1.13 -8.13
CA PRO A 386 11.86 2.45 -8.12
C PRO A 386 10.40 2.41 -8.59
N PHE A 387 9.99 1.37 -9.34
CA PHE A 387 8.66 1.28 -9.95
C PHE A 387 7.67 0.47 -9.10
N GLY A 388 8.14 -0.24 -8.07
CA GLY A 388 7.30 -1.07 -7.21
C GLY A 388 6.28 -0.29 -6.37
N TYR A 389 6.54 1.01 -6.14
CA TYR A 389 5.62 1.88 -5.39
C TYR A 389 5.64 3.33 -5.90
N GLN A 390 4.48 4.02 -5.87
CA GLN A 390 4.35 5.41 -6.37
C GLN A 390 5.31 6.38 -5.66
N THR A 391 5.51 6.22 -4.36
CA THR A 391 6.41 7.06 -3.58
C THR A 391 7.88 6.84 -3.94
N ASN A 392 8.23 5.62 -4.38
CA ASN A 392 9.57 5.31 -4.88
C ASN A 392 9.85 6.05 -6.19
N VAL A 393 8.90 6.07 -7.14
CA VAL A 393 9.02 6.83 -8.39
C VAL A 393 9.25 8.31 -8.10
N LEU A 394 8.49 8.87 -7.16
CA LEU A 394 8.60 10.27 -6.80
C LEU A 394 9.99 10.62 -6.25
N VAL A 395 10.50 9.84 -5.30
CA VAL A 395 11.82 10.10 -4.74
C VAL A 395 12.95 9.79 -5.72
N TYR A 396 12.76 8.81 -6.62
CA TYR A 396 13.68 8.50 -7.70
C TYR A 396 13.95 9.73 -8.57
N GLU A 397 12.89 10.39 -9.04
CA GLU A 397 12.98 11.60 -9.86
C GLU A 397 13.52 12.80 -9.05
N THR A 398 12.97 13.04 -7.85
CA THR A 398 13.33 14.18 -7.00
C THR A 398 14.77 14.12 -6.51
N GLY A 399 15.27 12.92 -6.21
CA GLY A 399 16.61 12.68 -5.67
C GLY A 399 17.67 12.45 -6.75
N GLY A 400 17.29 12.23 -8.01
CA GLY A 400 18.21 11.89 -9.08
C GLY A 400 18.96 10.58 -8.79
N TYR A 401 18.25 9.57 -8.32
CA TYR A 401 18.81 8.25 -8.05
C TYR A 401 18.99 7.44 -9.33
N THR A 402 19.82 6.41 -9.24
CA THR A 402 19.94 5.36 -10.24
C THR A 402 19.12 4.14 -9.81
N TYR A 403 18.77 3.29 -10.75
CA TYR A 403 18.13 1.99 -10.45
C TYR A 403 18.96 1.16 -9.45
N MET A 404 20.28 1.20 -9.59
CA MET A 404 21.20 0.48 -8.71
C MET A 404 21.17 1.00 -7.25
N ASP A 405 20.87 2.27 -7.02
CA ASP A 405 20.74 2.82 -5.67
C ASP A 405 19.55 2.18 -4.93
N PHE A 406 18.43 1.96 -5.66
CA PHE A 406 17.28 1.24 -5.12
C PHE A 406 17.61 -0.23 -4.82
N LEU A 407 18.27 -0.94 -5.75
CA LEU A 407 18.67 -2.33 -5.50
C LEU A 407 19.58 -2.46 -4.28
N ARG A 408 20.57 -1.56 -4.14
CA ARG A 408 21.54 -1.61 -3.02
C ARG A 408 20.91 -1.42 -1.66
N ILE A 409 19.88 -0.57 -1.55
CA ILE A 409 19.20 -0.30 -0.29
C ILE A 409 17.97 -1.21 -0.13
N GLY A 410 17.22 -1.40 -1.21
CA GLY A 410 15.93 -2.08 -1.17
C GLY A 410 16.04 -3.59 -1.04
N VAL A 411 16.97 -4.25 -1.75
CA VAL A 411 17.13 -5.71 -1.63
C VAL A 411 17.47 -6.15 -0.20
N PRO A 412 18.45 -5.54 0.50
CA PRO A 412 18.66 -5.88 1.91
C PRO A 412 17.44 -5.57 2.79
N LEU A 413 16.71 -4.47 2.53
CA LEU A 413 15.51 -4.15 3.29
C LEU A 413 14.39 -5.18 3.05
N ASN A 414 14.22 -5.64 1.82
CA ASN A 414 13.30 -6.73 1.49
C ASN A 414 13.62 -8.00 2.28
N LEU A 415 14.91 -8.38 2.33
CA LEU A 415 15.35 -9.54 3.12
C LEU A 415 15.12 -9.34 4.62
N ILE A 416 15.40 -8.15 5.14
CA ILE A 416 15.15 -7.79 6.54
C ILE A 416 13.65 -7.85 6.85
N SER A 417 12.80 -7.28 5.99
CA SER A 417 11.34 -7.36 6.13
C SER A 417 10.83 -8.79 6.09
N TRP A 418 11.39 -9.61 5.18
CA TRP A 418 11.06 -11.02 5.06
C TRP A 418 11.36 -11.79 6.35
N VAL A 419 12.59 -11.66 6.85
CA VAL A 419 13.00 -12.33 8.09
C VAL A 419 12.21 -11.80 9.29
N ALA A 420 12.09 -10.48 9.45
CA ALA A 420 11.36 -9.86 10.54
C ALA A 420 9.86 -10.25 10.53
N GLY A 421 9.22 -10.25 9.36
CA GLY A 421 7.83 -10.68 9.20
C GLY A 421 7.65 -12.18 9.48
N ALA A 422 8.50 -13.03 8.90
CA ALA A 422 8.44 -14.48 9.11
C ALA A 422 8.61 -14.88 10.58
N LEU A 423 9.38 -14.12 11.37
CA LEU A 423 9.56 -14.35 12.80
C LEU A 423 8.43 -13.71 13.64
N ALA A 424 7.97 -12.52 13.28
CA ALA A 424 6.96 -11.81 14.06
C ALA A 424 5.55 -12.38 13.88
N ILE A 425 5.17 -12.77 12.64
CA ILE A 425 3.81 -13.23 12.35
C ILE A 425 3.39 -14.40 13.24
N PRO A 426 4.15 -15.50 13.37
CA PRO A 426 3.72 -16.63 14.19
C PRO A 426 3.66 -16.32 15.69
N VAL A 427 4.35 -15.26 16.15
CA VAL A 427 4.31 -14.82 17.56
C VAL A 427 2.99 -14.13 17.89
N PHE A 428 2.49 -13.28 16.97
CA PHE A 428 1.25 -12.52 17.20
C PHE A 428 0.03 -13.20 16.60
N PHE A 429 0.22 -14.07 15.62
CA PHE A 429 -0.80 -14.86 14.93
C PHE A 429 -0.31 -16.33 14.90
N PRO A 430 -0.57 -17.12 15.96
CA PRO A 430 -0.21 -18.54 15.97
C PRO A 430 -1.02 -19.35 14.93
N PHE A 431 -0.43 -20.45 14.47
CA PHE A 431 -1.05 -21.36 13.49
C PHE A 431 -2.22 -22.15 14.04
#